data_b806a7cfb9f493c522d79017d5f4b1ed
#
_entry.id   b806a7cfb9f493c522d79017d5f4b1ed
#
_cell.length_a   1.000
_cell.length_b   1.000
_cell.length_c   1.000
_cell.angle_alpha   90.00
_cell.angle_beta   90.00
_cell.angle_gamma   90.00
#
_symmetry.space_group_name_H-M   'P 1'
#
loop_
_entity.id
_entity.type
_entity.pdbx_description
1 polymer ?
#
loop_
_entity_poly.entity_id
_entity_poly.type
_entity_poly.pdbx_seq_one_letter_code
_entity_poly.pdbx_strand_id
1 'polypeptide(L)'
;MTETELKTKVLTLAYANGWAVYHVTHSPQRGKQGIGYPDLTLARDGQVIWMELKQEKAQPSAEQWFWYEALGRHNWNLIRPSDWESGRVAELLA
;
A
#
# COMPACT_ATOMS: atom_id res chain seq x y z
N MET A 1 6.00 -14.61 -5.55
CA MET A 1 5.65 -14.28 -4.15
C MET A 1 4.16 -13.99 -4.04
N THR A 2 3.56 -14.33 -2.92
CA THR A 2 2.14 -14.05 -2.68
C THR A 2 1.96 -12.59 -2.25
N GLU A 3 0.71 -12.12 -2.27
CA GLU A 3 0.39 -10.78 -1.77
C GLU A 3 0.71 -10.65 -0.27
N THR A 4 0.46 -11.70 0.50
CA THR A 4 0.81 -11.74 1.93
C THR A 4 2.32 -11.65 2.15
N GLU A 5 3.10 -12.36 1.35
CA GLU A 5 4.56 -12.28 1.42
C GLU A 5 5.07 -10.89 1.04
N LEU A 6 4.50 -10.29 0.01
CA LEU A 6 4.83 -8.92 -0.39
C LEU A 6 4.54 -7.95 0.74
N LYS A 7 3.36 -8.06 1.36
CA LYS A 7 2.98 -7.21 2.49
C LYS A 7 3.96 -7.34 3.65
N THR A 8 4.34 -8.56 4.00
CA THR A 8 5.28 -8.80 5.09
C THR A 8 6.64 -8.13 4.82
N LYS A 9 7.14 -8.27 3.59
CA LYS A 9 8.40 -7.66 3.19
C LYS A 9 8.34 -6.12 3.26
N VAL A 10 7.26 -5.54 2.75
CA VAL A 10 7.08 -4.09 2.76
C VAL A 10 6.98 -3.56 4.19
N LEU A 11 6.19 -4.23 5.05
CA LEU A 11 6.05 -3.84 6.45
C LEU A 11 7.39 -3.89 7.19
N THR A 12 8.13 -4.98 7.01
CA THR A 12 9.44 -5.13 7.66
C THR A 12 10.38 -3.98 7.29
N LEU A 13 10.46 -3.66 6.01
CA LEU A 13 11.31 -2.57 5.55
C LEU A 13 10.82 -1.21 6.05
N ALA A 14 9.51 -0.98 6.01
CA ALA A 14 8.93 0.29 6.46
C ALA A 14 9.24 0.55 7.94
N TYR A 15 9.04 -0.45 8.79
CA TYR A 15 9.35 -0.32 10.22
C TYR A 15 10.85 -0.11 10.44
N ALA A 16 11.69 -0.85 9.71
CA ALA A 16 13.14 -0.69 9.84
C ALA A 16 13.59 0.73 9.47
N ASN A 17 12.88 1.39 8.56
CA ASN A 17 13.23 2.73 8.10
C ASN A 17 12.47 3.85 8.83
N GLY A 18 11.80 3.52 9.92
CA GLY A 18 11.17 4.52 10.80
C GLY A 18 9.80 5.02 10.35
N TRP A 19 9.16 4.31 9.43
CA TRP A 19 7.81 4.69 9.00
C TRP A 19 6.77 4.26 10.02
N ALA A 20 5.82 5.15 10.31
CA ALA A 20 4.59 4.78 10.98
C ALA A 20 3.67 4.14 9.94
N VAL A 21 3.06 3.01 10.27
CA VAL A 21 2.26 2.26 9.32
C VAL A 21 0.89 1.96 9.89
N TYR A 22 -0.15 2.27 9.10
CA TYR A 22 -1.50 1.80 9.34
C TYR A 22 -1.88 0.86 8.20
N HIS A 23 -2.26 -0.37 8.53
CA HIS A 23 -2.74 -1.30 7.51
C HIS A 23 -4.20 -1.66 7.77
N VAL A 24 -4.97 -1.71 6.68
CA VAL A 24 -6.39 -1.99 6.75
C VAL A 24 -6.59 -3.48 7.03
N THR A 25 -7.40 -3.78 8.04
CA THR A 25 -7.86 -5.14 8.29
C THR A 25 -9.28 -5.27 7.73
N HIS A 26 -9.52 -6.34 6.99
CA HIS A 26 -10.85 -6.61 6.45
C HIS A 26 -11.71 -7.20 7.58
N SER A 27 -12.62 -6.38 8.12
CA SER A 27 -13.55 -6.81 9.16
C SER A 27 -14.97 -6.76 8.60
N PRO A 28 -15.78 -7.80 8.83
CA PRO A 28 -17.20 -7.77 8.43
C PRO A 28 -18.00 -6.63 9.06
N GLN A 29 -17.57 -6.14 10.21
CA GLN A 29 -18.24 -5.05 10.90
C GLN A 29 -17.89 -3.67 10.34
N ARG A 30 -16.93 -3.59 9.44
CA ARG A 30 -16.50 -2.34 8.83
C ARG A 30 -17.61 -1.69 7.98
N GLY A 31 -18.56 -2.50 7.47
CA GLY A 31 -19.63 -2.02 6.61
C GLY A 31 -19.09 -1.53 5.27
N LYS A 32 -19.71 -0.46 4.75
CA LYS A 32 -19.32 0.10 3.45
C LYS A 32 -18.29 1.21 3.54
N GLN A 33 -17.88 1.59 4.74
CA GLN A 33 -16.94 2.68 4.92
C GLN A 33 -15.54 2.27 4.48
N GLY A 34 -14.91 3.12 3.69
CA GLY A 34 -13.53 2.92 3.27
C GLY A 34 -13.30 1.77 2.30
N ILE A 35 -14.36 1.26 1.64
CA ILE A 35 -14.17 0.23 0.63
C ILE A 35 -13.20 0.73 -0.43
N GLY A 36 -12.17 -0.06 -0.72
CA GLY A 36 -11.14 0.29 -1.70
C GLY A 36 -10.03 1.17 -1.16
N TYR A 37 -10.08 1.56 0.14
CA TYR A 37 -8.99 2.30 0.75
C TYR A 37 -7.70 1.49 0.65
N PRO A 38 -6.54 2.15 0.36
CA PRO A 38 -5.27 1.44 0.18
C PRO A 38 -4.90 0.53 1.35
N ASP A 39 -4.20 -0.54 1.06
CA ASP A 39 -3.79 -1.53 2.07
C ASP A 39 -2.93 -0.92 3.17
N LEU A 40 -2.03 -0.01 2.79
CA LEU A 40 -1.07 0.59 3.71
C LEU A 40 -1.11 2.12 3.62
N THR A 41 -1.14 2.76 4.79
CA THR A 41 -0.87 4.19 4.93
C THR A 41 0.41 4.32 5.71
N LEU A 42 1.40 5.04 5.16
CA LEU A 42 2.72 5.17 5.76
C LEU A 42 3.05 6.64 5.94
N ALA A 43 3.55 7.00 7.11
CA ALA A 43 3.88 8.38 7.42
C ALA A 43 5.24 8.48 8.11
N ARG A 44 6.03 9.48 7.70
CA ARG A 44 7.33 9.78 8.31
C ARG A 44 7.71 11.22 7.98
N ASP A 45 8.15 11.95 9.00
CA ASP A 45 8.64 13.32 8.83
C ASP A 45 7.68 14.27 8.09
N GLY A 46 6.38 14.12 8.39
CA GLY A 46 5.35 14.95 7.76
C GLY A 46 4.93 14.51 6.37
N GLN A 47 5.54 13.47 5.84
CA GLN A 47 5.19 12.89 4.55
C GLN A 47 4.26 11.71 4.73
N VAL A 48 3.23 11.62 3.90
CA VAL A 48 2.30 10.48 3.89
C VAL A 48 2.30 9.88 2.50
N ILE A 49 2.42 8.54 2.45
CA ILE A 49 2.27 7.80 1.20
C ILE A 49 1.30 6.63 1.43
N TRP A 50 0.64 6.20 0.35
CA TRP A 50 -0.28 5.08 0.38
C TRP A 50 0.22 4.01 -0.59
N MET A 51 0.06 2.74 -0.19
CA MET A 51 0.42 1.61 -1.03
C MET A 51 -0.76 0.65 -1.15
N GLU A 52 -1.14 0.35 -2.39
CA GLU A 52 -2.09 -0.69 -2.71
C GLU A 52 -1.31 -1.90 -3.20
N LEU A 53 -1.44 -3.04 -2.52
CA LEU A 53 -0.67 -4.24 -2.82
C LEU A 53 -1.49 -5.16 -3.73
N LYS A 54 -0.90 -5.60 -4.83
CA LYS A 54 -1.56 -6.46 -5.81
C LYS A 54 -0.61 -7.53 -6.31
N GLN A 55 -1.18 -8.65 -6.73
CA GLN A 55 -0.45 -9.65 -7.49
C GLN A 55 -0.03 -9.05 -8.83
N GLU A 56 0.94 -9.68 -9.49
CA GLU A 56 1.60 -9.12 -10.67
C GLU A 56 0.62 -8.75 -11.79
N LYS A 57 -0.41 -9.56 -12.01
CA LYS A 57 -1.37 -9.35 -13.09
C LYS A 57 -2.75 -8.89 -12.64
N ALA A 58 -2.96 -8.74 -11.32
CA ALA A 58 -4.23 -8.30 -10.80
C ALA A 58 -4.40 -6.78 -10.96
N GLN A 59 -5.63 -6.35 -11.21
CA GLN A 59 -5.93 -4.92 -11.37
C GLN A 59 -6.71 -4.42 -10.17
N PRO A 60 -6.51 -3.16 -9.77
CA PRO A 60 -7.32 -2.56 -8.73
C PRO A 60 -8.80 -2.52 -9.14
N SER A 61 -9.69 -2.62 -8.15
CA SER A 61 -11.12 -2.48 -8.34
C SER A 61 -11.49 -1.01 -8.64
N ALA A 62 -12.75 -0.79 -9.04
CA ALA A 62 -13.25 0.57 -9.26
C ALA A 62 -13.16 1.40 -7.98
N GLU A 63 -13.46 0.81 -6.83
CA GLU A 63 -13.37 1.48 -5.54
C GLU A 63 -11.93 1.84 -5.18
N GLN A 64 -10.98 0.98 -5.51
CA GLN A 64 -9.55 1.25 -5.30
C GLN A 64 -9.06 2.37 -6.21
N TRP A 65 -9.52 2.41 -7.47
CA TRP A 65 -9.21 3.52 -8.39
C TRP A 65 -9.83 4.83 -7.92
N PHE A 66 -11.03 4.78 -7.31
CA PHE A 66 -11.65 5.97 -6.71
C PHE A 66 -10.73 6.58 -5.65
N TRP A 67 -10.16 5.75 -4.78
CA TRP A 67 -9.24 6.24 -3.74
C TRP A 67 -7.95 6.78 -4.33
N TYR A 68 -7.44 6.16 -5.40
CA TYR A 68 -6.29 6.68 -6.13
C TYR A 68 -6.53 8.13 -6.58
N GLU A 69 -7.67 8.40 -7.19
CA GLU A 69 -7.99 9.75 -7.64
C GLU A 69 -8.20 10.71 -6.45
N ALA A 70 -8.84 10.24 -5.39
CA ALA A 70 -9.12 11.06 -4.21
C ALA A 70 -7.87 11.42 -3.42
N LEU A 71 -6.94 10.49 -3.26
CA LEU A 71 -5.72 10.69 -2.48
C LEU A 71 -4.61 11.41 -3.26
N GLY A 72 -4.69 11.38 -4.57
CA GLY A 72 -3.69 12.04 -5.42
C GLY A 72 -2.60 11.10 -5.93
N ARG A 73 -2.26 11.31 -7.18
CA ARG A 73 -1.39 10.41 -7.95
C ARG A 73 0.02 10.29 -7.41
N HIS A 74 0.53 11.33 -6.77
CA HIS A 74 1.92 11.35 -6.31
C HIS A 74 2.15 10.53 -5.06
N ASN A 75 1.12 10.39 -4.23
CA ASN A 75 1.24 9.74 -2.93
C ASN A 75 0.63 8.35 -2.88
N TRP A 76 -0.19 7.98 -3.86
CA TRP A 76 -0.77 6.63 -3.97
C TRP A 76 0.08 5.80 -4.91
N ASN A 77 0.48 4.62 -4.47
CA ASN A 77 1.37 3.75 -5.22
C ASN A 77 0.79 2.35 -5.34
N LEU A 78 0.70 1.85 -6.57
CA LEU A 78 0.37 0.45 -6.80
C LEU A 78 1.66 -0.36 -6.70
N ILE A 79 1.68 -1.33 -5.80
CA ILE A 79 2.88 -2.11 -5.50
C ILE A 79 2.62 -3.57 -5.85
N ARG A 80 3.48 -4.11 -6.70
CA ARG A 80 3.46 -5.50 -7.14
C ARG A 80 4.77 -6.19 -6.76
N PRO A 81 4.83 -7.52 -6.81
CA PRO A 81 6.09 -8.23 -6.54
C PRO A 81 7.27 -7.70 -7.35
N SER A 82 7.06 -7.33 -8.62
CA SER A 82 8.13 -6.75 -9.43
C SER A 82 8.66 -5.42 -8.89
N ASP A 83 7.83 -4.67 -8.17
CA ASP A 83 8.26 -3.42 -7.53
C ASP A 83 9.19 -3.67 -6.35
N TRP A 84 9.01 -4.79 -5.67
CA TRP A 84 9.94 -5.22 -4.63
C TRP A 84 11.27 -5.65 -5.25
N GLU A 85 11.19 -6.49 -6.26
CA GLU A 85 12.39 -7.06 -6.92
C GLU A 85 13.23 -6.00 -7.62
N SER A 86 12.61 -4.99 -8.20
CA SER A 86 13.31 -3.92 -8.91
C SER A 86 13.99 -2.89 -8.00
N GLY A 87 13.67 -2.91 -6.71
CA GLY A 87 14.17 -1.92 -5.76
C GLY A 87 13.30 -0.67 -5.65
N ARG A 88 12.18 -0.61 -6.35
CA ARG A 88 11.27 0.55 -6.30
C ARG A 88 10.73 0.78 -4.89
N VAL A 89 10.31 -0.29 -4.20
CA VAL A 89 9.82 -0.17 -2.82
C VAL A 89 10.91 0.35 -1.91
N ALA A 90 12.14 -0.17 -2.05
CA ALA A 90 13.26 0.30 -1.26
C ALA A 90 13.53 1.80 -1.47
N GLU A 91 13.41 2.28 -2.70
CA GLU A 91 13.56 3.71 -2.99
C GLU A 91 12.46 4.53 -2.35
N LEU A 92 11.21 4.07 -2.44
CA LEU A 92 10.06 4.79 -1.87
C LEU A 92 10.18 4.91 -0.34
N LEU A 93 10.73 3.90 0.31
CA LEU A 93 10.80 3.83 1.77
C LEU A 93 12.19 4.18 2.33
N ALA A 94 13.09 4.60 1.48
CA ALA A 94 14.46 4.95 1.87
C ALA A 94 14.52 6.11 2.88
#